data_c84dfa6be1f779bd4fadc55e28edbf96
#
_entry.id   c84dfa6be1f779bd4fadc55e28edbf96
#
_cell.length_a   1.000
_cell.length_b   1.000
_cell.length_c   1.000
_cell.angle_alpha   90.00
_cell.angle_beta   90.00
_cell.angle_gamma   90.00
#
_symmetry.space_group_name_H-M   'P 1'
#
loop_
_entity.id
_entity.type
_entity.pdbx_description
1 polymer ?
#
loop_
_entity_poly.entity_id
_entity_poly.type
_entity_poly.pdbx_seq_one_letter_code
_entity_poly.pdbx_strand_id
1 'polypeptide(L)'
;MPQRTIRILPISDIYLERRKLKEIPTLDQSFDVLACAGDLCEGQPEMAIQSAVALARGKPAIIVAGNQDLYTNGPEDRRTISEFHRLLRNEAERQNARAHRDIVTVLSADDPVCELGQVRFIGVTLWTDWAQASRWVPNQEAPKCHEMCAAEARSLAGHWRSGPREYRAIRTERGPWTPLDAVAEHGRERAILLDALAGYHHGPTVVITHHAPLANCADVYRGRGVPWWAPAFYGSELLPALPEEMRPDLWVFGHVHAAFDVQCGRTRAIANPVEGGQFNPRLVVELELDRQPD
;
A
#
# COMPACT_ATOMS: atom_id res chain seq x y z
N MET A 1 11.92 4.12 34.16
CA MET A 1 10.67 4.70 33.63
C MET A 1 10.07 3.70 32.67
N PRO A 2 8.74 3.55 32.54
CA PRO A 2 8.17 2.67 31.54
C PRO A 2 8.64 3.15 30.17
N GLN A 3 9.07 2.20 29.32
CA GLN A 3 9.49 2.45 27.95
C GLN A 3 8.28 3.04 27.20
N ARG A 4 8.44 4.18 26.55
CA ARG A 4 7.36 4.77 25.75
C ARG A 4 7.26 3.98 24.45
N THR A 5 6.08 3.50 24.14
CA THR A 5 5.78 2.81 22.86
C THR A 5 4.68 3.54 22.12
N ILE A 6 4.65 3.37 20.79
CA ILE A 6 3.49 3.68 19.96
C ILE A 6 2.91 2.38 19.41
N ARG A 7 1.59 2.28 19.40
CA ARG A 7 0.86 1.09 18.97
C ARG A 7 0.16 1.37 17.65
N ILE A 8 0.49 0.60 16.63
CA ILE A 8 0.01 0.76 15.27
C ILE A 8 -0.89 -0.43 14.92
N LEU A 9 -2.09 -0.18 14.40
CA LEU A 9 -2.97 -1.19 13.85
C LEU A 9 -2.92 -1.11 12.32
N PRO A 10 -2.30 -2.09 11.63
CA PRO A 10 -2.29 -2.15 10.19
C PRO A 10 -3.61 -2.69 9.64
N ILE A 11 -4.11 -2.12 8.53
CA ILE A 11 -5.28 -2.58 7.79
C ILE A 11 -5.14 -2.28 6.31
N SER A 12 -5.70 -3.11 5.44
CA SER A 12 -5.76 -2.90 3.99
C SER A 12 -6.95 -3.62 3.35
N ASP A 13 -7.19 -3.37 2.07
CA ASP A 13 -8.08 -4.16 1.22
C ASP A 13 -9.49 -4.31 1.84
N ILE A 14 -10.09 -3.19 2.23
CA ILE A 14 -11.37 -3.14 2.94
C ILE A 14 -12.55 -3.32 1.99
N TYR A 15 -12.52 -2.68 0.81
CA TYR A 15 -13.54 -2.77 -0.25
C TYR A 15 -14.95 -2.44 0.22
N LEU A 16 -15.17 -1.21 0.68
CA LEU A 16 -16.46 -0.75 1.21
C LEU A 16 -17.58 -0.64 0.17
N GLU A 17 -17.24 -0.66 -1.11
CA GLU A 17 -18.23 -0.81 -2.17
C GLU A 17 -18.86 -2.22 -2.21
N ARG A 18 -18.21 -3.23 -1.60
CA ARG A 18 -18.65 -4.62 -1.54
C ARG A 18 -19.24 -5.01 -0.19
N ARG A 19 -19.01 -4.21 0.86
CA ARG A 19 -19.44 -4.50 2.22
C ARG A 19 -19.78 -3.22 2.98
N LYS A 20 -20.58 -3.36 4.02
CA LYS A 20 -20.88 -2.23 4.91
C LYS A 20 -19.82 -2.11 6.00
N LEU A 21 -19.54 -0.88 6.43
CA LEU A 21 -18.57 -0.63 7.50
C LEU A 21 -18.84 -1.46 8.77
N LYS A 22 -20.11 -1.69 9.10
CA LYS A 22 -20.51 -2.52 10.25
C LYS A 22 -20.19 -4.02 10.13
N GLU A 23 -19.86 -4.48 8.90
CA GLU A 23 -19.48 -5.87 8.62
C GLU A 23 -17.98 -6.09 8.84
N ILE A 24 -17.20 -5.02 9.00
CA ILE A 24 -15.80 -5.11 9.39
C ILE A 24 -15.76 -5.47 10.89
N PRO A 25 -14.98 -6.50 11.28
CA PRO A 25 -14.81 -6.85 12.67
C PRO A 25 -14.36 -5.64 13.50
N THR A 26 -14.89 -5.53 14.73
CA THR A 26 -14.52 -4.42 15.61
C THR A 26 -13.01 -4.45 15.89
N LEU A 27 -12.33 -3.37 15.54
CA LEU A 27 -10.90 -3.21 15.77
C LEU A 27 -10.61 -3.12 17.27
N ASP A 28 -9.50 -3.73 17.69
CA ASP A 28 -8.93 -3.52 19.01
C ASP A 28 -8.63 -2.03 19.21
N GLN A 29 -9.12 -1.47 20.30
CA GLN A 29 -8.98 -0.05 20.57
C GLN A 29 -7.70 0.30 21.36
N SER A 30 -6.81 -0.65 21.57
CA SER A 30 -5.53 -0.40 22.24
C SER A 30 -4.50 0.32 21.35
N PHE A 31 -4.70 0.39 20.02
CA PHE A 31 -3.80 1.11 19.12
C PHE A 31 -3.82 2.63 19.34
N ASP A 32 -2.76 3.30 18.92
CA ASP A 32 -2.62 4.76 18.93
C ASP A 32 -2.80 5.36 17.54
N VAL A 33 -2.43 4.61 16.49
CA VAL A 33 -2.51 5.01 15.07
C VAL A 33 -3.07 3.87 14.22
N LEU A 34 -3.98 4.20 13.31
CA LEU A 34 -4.47 3.30 12.27
C LEU A 34 -3.62 3.51 11.00
N ALA A 35 -2.92 2.48 10.54
CA ALA A 35 -2.14 2.51 9.29
C ALA A 35 -2.91 1.78 8.18
N CYS A 36 -3.41 2.53 7.18
CA CYS A 36 -4.24 2.01 6.11
C CYS A 36 -3.41 1.87 4.82
N ALA A 37 -3.15 0.65 4.39
CA ALA A 37 -2.36 0.33 3.22
C ALA A 37 -3.21 0.16 1.93
N GLY A 38 -4.19 1.03 1.73
CA GLY A 38 -4.95 1.17 0.48
C GLY A 38 -6.12 0.20 0.30
N ASP A 39 -6.81 0.37 -0.83
CA ASP A 39 -8.02 -0.35 -1.24
C ASP A 39 -9.15 -0.27 -0.20
N LEU A 40 -9.45 0.97 0.21
CA LEU A 40 -10.49 1.27 1.19
C LEU A 40 -11.89 1.25 0.55
N CYS A 41 -12.05 1.95 -0.60
CA CYS A 41 -13.33 2.01 -1.30
C CYS A 41 -13.11 2.35 -2.78
N GLU A 42 -13.41 1.40 -3.66
CA GLU A 42 -13.19 1.51 -5.11
C GLU A 42 -13.80 2.79 -5.68
N GLY A 43 -12.92 3.66 -6.23
CA GLY A 43 -13.33 4.86 -6.96
C GLY A 43 -14.12 5.92 -6.19
N GLN A 44 -14.17 5.82 -4.85
CA GLN A 44 -14.97 6.68 -3.98
C GLN A 44 -14.10 7.34 -2.88
N PRO A 45 -13.26 8.32 -3.24
CA PRO A 45 -12.26 8.89 -2.33
C PRO A 45 -12.85 9.48 -1.05
N GLU A 46 -14.04 10.11 -1.11
CA GLU A 46 -14.69 10.67 0.07
C GLU A 46 -15.10 9.55 1.05
N MET A 47 -15.68 8.46 0.53
CA MET A 47 -16.09 7.32 1.35
C MET A 47 -14.87 6.60 1.95
N ALA A 48 -13.79 6.48 1.21
CA ALA A 48 -12.55 5.88 1.69
C ALA A 48 -12.03 6.62 2.94
N ILE A 49 -11.90 7.94 2.86
CA ILE A 49 -11.41 8.76 3.98
C ILE A 49 -12.38 8.75 5.17
N GLN A 50 -13.68 8.97 4.92
CA GLN A 50 -14.70 8.96 5.99
C GLN A 50 -14.72 7.63 6.75
N SER A 51 -14.52 6.53 6.04
CA SER A 51 -14.51 5.20 6.63
C SER A 51 -13.25 4.93 7.46
N ALA A 52 -12.09 5.38 7.00
CA ALA A 52 -10.87 5.30 7.79
C ALA A 52 -10.98 6.10 9.10
N VAL A 53 -11.53 7.33 9.02
CA VAL A 53 -11.82 8.16 10.21
C VAL A 53 -12.78 7.45 11.17
N ALA A 54 -13.85 6.83 10.64
CA ALA A 54 -14.81 6.09 11.46
C ALA A 54 -14.19 4.86 12.14
N LEU A 55 -13.33 4.10 11.42
CA LEU A 55 -12.59 2.96 11.96
C LEU A 55 -11.58 3.38 13.03
N ALA A 56 -10.91 4.52 12.83
CA ALA A 56 -9.93 5.05 13.79
C ALA A 56 -10.55 5.56 15.09
N ARG A 57 -11.87 5.84 15.11
CA ARG A 57 -12.62 6.24 16.34
C ARG A 57 -11.97 7.39 17.09
N GLY A 58 -11.59 8.43 16.36
CA GLY A 58 -10.98 9.62 16.92
C GLY A 58 -9.47 9.54 17.16
N LYS A 59 -8.81 8.47 16.77
CA LYS A 59 -7.35 8.36 16.72
C LYS A 59 -6.85 8.77 15.33
N PRO A 60 -5.55 9.10 15.16
CA PRO A 60 -4.97 9.37 13.86
C PRO A 60 -5.07 8.15 12.92
N ALA A 61 -5.38 8.41 11.65
CA ALA A 61 -5.28 7.46 10.56
C ALA A 61 -4.28 7.97 9.52
N ILE A 62 -3.32 7.14 9.15
CA ILE A 62 -2.35 7.40 8.08
C ILE A 62 -2.68 6.48 6.91
N ILE A 63 -2.88 7.03 5.72
CA ILE A 63 -3.47 6.33 4.58
C ILE A 63 -2.60 6.49 3.35
N VAL A 64 -2.41 5.43 2.59
CA VAL A 64 -1.99 5.47 1.18
C VAL A 64 -3.14 4.99 0.30
N ALA A 65 -3.21 5.45 -0.94
CA ALA A 65 -4.17 4.91 -1.91
C ALA A 65 -3.72 3.53 -2.40
N GLY A 66 -4.67 2.60 -2.53
CA GLY A 66 -4.49 1.38 -3.29
C GLY A 66 -4.89 1.60 -4.77
N ASN A 67 -4.64 0.60 -5.62
CA ASN A 67 -4.98 0.71 -7.03
C ASN A 67 -6.49 0.84 -7.26
N GLN A 68 -7.34 0.16 -6.46
CA GLN A 68 -8.79 0.23 -6.64
C GLN A 68 -9.40 1.53 -6.08
N ASP A 69 -8.77 2.21 -5.14
CA ASP A 69 -9.18 3.56 -4.73
C ASP A 69 -9.13 4.56 -5.90
N LEU A 70 -8.30 4.26 -6.93
CA LEU A 70 -8.06 5.09 -8.11
C LEU A 70 -8.86 4.63 -9.35
N TYR A 71 -9.78 3.67 -9.21
CA TYR A 71 -10.60 3.18 -10.31
C TYR A 71 -11.72 4.15 -10.64
N THR A 72 -11.95 4.32 -11.93
CA THR A 72 -13.11 5.06 -12.44
C THR A 72 -14.39 4.23 -12.32
N ASN A 73 -15.52 4.91 -12.06
CA ASN A 73 -16.84 4.31 -11.87
C ASN A 73 -17.60 4.17 -13.20
N GLY A 74 -16.98 3.53 -14.18
CA GLY A 74 -17.59 3.27 -15.49
C GLY A 74 -17.08 4.19 -16.61
N PRO A 75 -17.60 4.04 -17.83
CA PRO A 75 -17.02 4.67 -19.02
C PRO A 75 -17.16 6.19 -19.10
N GLU A 76 -18.13 6.76 -18.38
CA GLU A 76 -18.35 8.22 -18.32
C GLU A 76 -17.47 8.90 -17.28
N ASP A 77 -16.89 8.16 -16.34
CA ASP A 77 -15.97 8.71 -15.35
C ASP A 77 -14.62 8.97 -16.02
N ARG A 78 -14.20 10.24 -16.03
CA ARG A 78 -12.96 10.68 -16.68
C ARG A 78 -11.88 11.05 -15.69
N ARG A 79 -12.13 10.86 -14.39
CA ARG A 79 -11.15 11.20 -13.35
C ARG A 79 -9.82 10.48 -13.58
N THR A 80 -8.75 11.22 -13.41
CA THR A 80 -7.38 10.72 -13.53
C THR A 80 -6.81 10.36 -12.17
N ILE A 81 -5.68 9.65 -12.13
CA ILE A 81 -4.94 9.35 -10.89
C ILE A 81 -4.72 10.64 -10.08
N SER A 82 -4.25 11.70 -10.72
CA SER A 82 -3.99 12.99 -10.07
C SER A 82 -5.24 13.57 -9.42
N GLU A 83 -6.39 13.45 -10.10
CA GLU A 83 -7.68 13.91 -9.56
C GLU A 83 -8.13 13.06 -8.36
N PHE A 84 -7.96 11.75 -8.40
CA PHE A 84 -8.27 10.89 -7.26
C PHE A 84 -7.41 11.24 -6.04
N HIS A 85 -6.09 11.39 -6.20
CA HIS A 85 -5.21 11.82 -5.11
C HIS A 85 -5.63 13.18 -4.54
N ARG A 86 -5.97 14.13 -5.40
CA ARG A 86 -6.48 15.44 -4.97
C ARG A 86 -7.79 15.32 -4.17
N LEU A 87 -8.74 14.46 -4.61
CA LEU A 87 -10.00 14.24 -3.91
C LEU A 87 -9.80 13.58 -2.54
N LEU A 88 -8.90 12.61 -2.43
CA LEU A 88 -8.52 11.98 -1.15
C LEU A 88 -7.97 13.03 -0.18
N ARG A 89 -7.01 13.87 -0.61
CA ARG A 89 -6.45 14.95 0.22
C ARG A 89 -7.50 15.97 0.64
N ASN A 90 -8.32 16.44 -0.30
CA ASN A 90 -9.37 17.41 0.00
C ASN A 90 -10.38 16.89 1.05
N GLU A 91 -10.72 15.59 1.00
CA GLU A 91 -11.61 15.02 2.01
C GLU A 91 -10.89 14.87 3.36
N ALA A 92 -9.61 14.49 3.38
CA ALA A 92 -8.83 14.47 4.60
C ALA A 92 -8.77 15.84 5.28
N GLU A 93 -8.50 16.90 4.51
CA GLU A 93 -8.53 18.28 5.00
C GLU A 93 -9.89 18.66 5.57
N ARG A 94 -10.99 18.28 4.91
CA ARG A 94 -12.36 18.53 5.41
C ARG A 94 -12.62 17.81 6.74
N GLN A 95 -12.18 16.57 6.88
CA GLN A 95 -12.33 15.81 8.13
C GLN A 95 -11.49 16.41 9.27
N ASN A 96 -10.25 16.83 8.99
CA ASN A 96 -9.36 17.50 9.93
C ASN A 96 -9.94 18.85 10.40
N ALA A 97 -10.46 19.65 9.47
CA ALA A 97 -11.11 20.91 9.78
C ALA A 97 -12.35 20.72 10.69
N ARG A 98 -13.17 19.70 10.41
CA ARG A 98 -14.34 19.37 11.27
C ARG A 98 -13.93 18.91 12.65
N ALA A 99 -12.82 18.19 12.77
CA ALA A 99 -12.29 17.71 14.05
C ALA A 99 -11.49 18.76 14.82
N HIS A 100 -11.17 19.91 14.19
CA HIS A 100 -10.25 20.94 14.69
C HIS A 100 -8.86 20.40 15.08
N ARG A 101 -8.41 19.35 14.43
CA ARG A 101 -7.10 18.70 14.58
C ARG A 101 -6.85 17.71 13.45
N ASP A 102 -5.60 17.30 13.28
CA ASP A 102 -5.23 16.29 12.30
C ASP A 102 -5.63 14.90 12.82
N ILE A 103 -6.68 14.33 12.22
CA ILE A 103 -7.18 12.97 12.51
C ILE A 103 -6.96 12.02 11.34
N VAL A 104 -6.62 12.54 10.17
CA VAL A 104 -6.34 11.73 8.99
C VAL A 104 -5.30 12.39 8.10
N THR A 105 -4.32 11.63 7.66
CA THR A 105 -3.27 12.05 6.72
C THR A 105 -3.24 11.11 5.54
N VAL A 106 -3.23 11.64 4.32
CA VAL A 106 -3.09 10.87 3.08
C VAL A 106 -1.67 11.07 2.56
N LEU A 107 -0.89 10.01 2.54
CA LEU A 107 0.46 10.00 1.97
C LEU A 107 0.40 9.60 0.50
N SER A 108 1.23 10.20 -0.30
CA SER A 108 1.36 9.95 -1.74
C SER A 108 2.75 10.39 -2.21
N ALA A 109 3.07 10.15 -3.47
CA ALA A 109 4.34 10.61 -4.04
C ALA A 109 4.53 12.15 -4.03
N ASP A 110 3.44 12.92 -3.94
CA ASP A 110 3.50 14.39 -3.85
C ASP A 110 3.66 14.88 -2.39
N ASP A 111 3.24 14.08 -1.42
CA ASP A 111 3.38 14.33 0.02
C ASP A 111 3.66 12.99 0.74
N PRO A 112 4.91 12.49 0.64
CA PRO A 112 5.22 11.12 1.04
C PRO A 112 5.50 10.93 2.53
N VAL A 113 5.67 12.00 3.31
CA VAL A 113 6.15 11.92 4.70
C VAL A 113 5.25 12.69 5.64
N CYS A 114 4.91 12.09 6.77
CA CYS A 114 4.38 12.83 7.92
C CYS A 114 5.04 12.34 9.22
N GLU A 115 4.99 13.17 10.26
CA GLU A 115 5.45 12.82 11.59
C GLU A 115 4.29 12.85 12.58
N LEU A 116 4.23 11.84 13.44
CA LEU A 116 3.30 11.79 14.56
C LEU A 116 4.09 11.52 15.83
N GLY A 117 4.31 12.55 16.61
CA GLY A 117 5.23 12.51 17.75
C GLY A 117 6.67 12.23 17.31
N GLN A 118 7.24 11.12 17.78
CA GLN A 118 8.59 10.69 17.43
C GLN A 118 8.61 9.69 16.26
N VAL A 119 7.48 9.38 15.65
CA VAL A 119 7.40 8.39 14.58
C VAL A 119 7.28 9.08 13.22
N ARG A 120 8.15 8.73 12.31
CA ARG A 120 8.08 9.14 10.91
C ARG A 120 7.32 8.08 10.10
N PHE A 121 6.29 8.51 9.39
CA PHE A 121 5.56 7.70 8.41
C PHE A 121 5.94 8.13 7.00
N ILE A 122 6.25 7.16 6.16
CA ILE A 122 6.55 7.37 4.73
C ILE A 122 5.58 6.49 3.94
N GLY A 123 4.91 7.05 2.92
CA GLY A 123 3.91 6.26 2.21
C GLY A 123 3.69 6.65 0.75
N VAL A 124 3.49 5.62 -0.07
CA VAL A 124 3.13 5.70 -1.49
C VAL A 124 2.34 4.44 -1.89
N THR A 125 1.73 4.42 -3.08
CA THR A 125 1.09 3.20 -3.62
C THR A 125 2.11 2.11 -3.95
N LEU A 126 3.29 2.48 -4.43
CA LEU A 126 4.48 1.72 -4.84
C LEU A 126 4.32 1.01 -6.19
N TRP A 127 3.14 0.61 -6.63
CA TRP A 127 2.92 -0.13 -7.87
C TRP A 127 3.86 -1.34 -8.04
N THR A 128 4.03 -1.82 -9.29
CA THR A 128 4.93 -2.94 -9.60
C THR A 128 5.90 -2.59 -10.73
N ASP A 129 7.13 -3.11 -10.65
CA ASP A 129 8.13 -3.02 -11.71
C ASP A 129 8.11 -4.22 -12.67
N TRP A 130 7.31 -5.25 -12.38
CA TRP A 130 7.28 -6.53 -13.11
C TRP A 130 8.61 -7.30 -13.12
N ALA A 131 9.65 -6.79 -12.49
CA ALA A 131 11.01 -7.32 -12.56
C ALA A 131 11.10 -8.77 -12.08
N GLN A 132 10.22 -9.16 -11.16
CA GLN A 132 10.22 -10.49 -10.56
C GLN A 132 9.46 -11.55 -11.40
N ALA A 133 8.93 -11.21 -12.58
CA ALA A 133 8.13 -12.12 -13.40
C ALA A 133 8.85 -13.45 -13.71
N SER A 134 10.17 -13.44 -13.88
CA SER A 134 10.98 -14.64 -14.12
C SER A 134 10.89 -15.70 -13.01
N ARG A 135 10.51 -15.33 -11.78
CA ARG A 135 10.30 -16.28 -10.66
C ARG A 135 9.21 -17.32 -10.93
N TRP A 136 8.25 -16.98 -11.77
CA TRP A 136 7.04 -17.78 -11.97
C TRP A 136 6.92 -18.35 -13.38
N VAL A 137 7.92 -18.15 -14.24
CA VAL A 137 7.95 -18.75 -15.57
C VAL A 137 7.94 -20.29 -15.44
N PRO A 138 7.09 -21.01 -16.19
CA PRO A 138 7.06 -22.47 -16.16
C PRO A 138 8.40 -23.09 -16.58
N ASN A 139 8.83 -24.13 -15.88
CA ASN A 139 10.12 -24.81 -16.11
C ASN A 139 10.32 -25.45 -17.50
N GLN A 140 9.28 -25.44 -18.34
CA GLN A 140 9.32 -26.03 -19.69
C GLN A 140 9.78 -25.06 -20.79
N GLU A 141 9.93 -23.79 -20.44
CA GLU A 141 10.39 -22.77 -21.38
C GLU A 141 11.92 -22.59 -21.29
N ALA A 142 12.54 -22.30 -22.45
CA ALA A 142 13.96 -21.96 -22.47
C ALA A 142 14.25 -20.77 -21.53
N PRO A 143 15.39 -20.76 -20.83
CA PRO A 143 15.69 -19.70 -19.88
C PRO A 143 15.72 -18.34 -20.59
N LYS A 144 14.72 -17.51 -20.29
CA LYS A 144 14.65 -16.12 -20.74
C LYS A 144 15.38 -15.25 -19.71
N CYS A 145 15.98 -14.16 -20.15
CA CYS A 145 16.52 -13.19 -19.19
C CYS A 145 15.38 -12.49 -18.44
N HIS A 146 15.68 -11.94 -17.28
CA HIS A 146 14.69 -11.27 -16.41
C HIS A 146 13.90 -10.19 -17.15
N GLU A 147 14.57 -9.37 -17.98
CA GLU A 147 13.93 -8.32 -18.76
C GLU A 147 12.93 -8.85 -19.79
N MET A 148 13.26 -9.96 -20.47
CA MET A 148 12.35 -10.60 -21.42
C MET A 148 11.10 -11.15 -20.70
N CYS A 149 11.26 -11.76 -19.53
CA CYS A 149 10.14 -12.24 -18.74
C CYS A 149 9.25 -11.08 -18.25
N ALA A 150 9.85 -9.98 -17.81
CA ALA A 150 9.13 -8.79 -17.39
C ALA A 150 8.38 -8.13 -18.57
N ALA A 151 9.01 -8.04 -19.74
CA ALA A 151 8.38 -7.48 -20.93
C ALA A 151 7.20 -8.33 -21.41
N GLU A 152 7.33 -9.65 -21.41
CA GLU A 152 6.26 -10.58 -21.77
C GLU A 152 5.11 -10.51 -20.75
N ALA A 153 5.42 -10.50 -19.46
CA ALA A 153 4.42 -10.35 -18.39
C ALA A 153 3.61 -9.06 -18.57
N ARG A 154 4.27 -7.93 -18.83
CA ARG A 154 3.60 -6.64 -19.12
C ARG A 154 2.71 -6.71 -20.36
N SER A 155 3.21 -7.34 -21.44
CA SER A 155 2.45 -7.50 -22.67
C SER A 155 1.16 -8.30 -22.43
N LEU A 156 1.24 -9.41 -21.71
CA LEU A 156 0.11 -10.27 -21.37
C LEU A 156 -0.87 -9.56 -20.40
N ALA A 157 -0.35 -8.86 -19.41
CA ALA A 157 -1.14 -8.09 -18.45
C ALA A 157 -1.87 -6.91 -19.11
N GLY A 158 -1.25 -6.25 -20.08
CA GLY A 158 -1.87 -5.16 -20.84
C GLY A 158 -2.98 -5.59 -21.79
N HIS A 159 -3.18 -6.89 -21.97
CA HIS A 159 -4.26 -7.39 -22.84
C HIS A 159 -5.64 -7.13 -22.21
N TRP A 160 -6.42 -6.29 -22.86
CA TRP A 160 -7.64 -5.70 -22.31
C TRP A 160 -8.70 -6.71 -21.82
N ARG A 161 -8.74 -7.92 -22.36
CA ARG A 161 -9.71 -8.96 -21.96
C ARG A 161 -9.26 -9.85 -20.79
N SER A 162 -7.95 -10.07 -20.66
CA SER A 162 -7.39 -11.04 -19.71
C SER A 162 -6.46 -10.42 -18.66
N GLY A 163 -6.10 -9.15 -18.83
CA GLY A 163 -5.24 -8.44 -17.90
C GLY A 163 -5.98 -7.93 -16.64
N PRO A 164 -5.24 -7.43 -15.65
CA PRO A 164 -5.79 -6.79 -14.48
C PRO A 164 -6.76 -5.67 -14.81
N ARG A 165 -7.77 -5.49 -13.96
CA ARG A 165 -8.82 -4.49 -14.19
C ARG A 165 -8.27 -3.06 -14.18
N GLU A 166 -7.20 -2.80 -13.47
CA GLU A 166 -6.59 -1.48 -13.37
C GLU A 166 -6.27 -0.87 -14.73
N TYR A 167 -5.79 -1.67 -15.72
CA TYR A 167 -5.48 -1.17 -17.07
C TYR A 167 -6.72 -0.80 -17.91
N ARG A 168 -7.89 -0.96 -17.35
CA ARG A 168 -9.18 -0.54 -17.92
C ARG A 168 -9.90 0.49 -17.07
N ALA A 169 -9.63 0.49 -15.77
CA ALA A 169 -10.34 1.30 -14.78
C ALA A 169 -9.58 2.54 -14.35
N ILE A 170 -8.26 2.59 -14.50
CA ILE A 170 -7.44 3.76 -14.15
C ILE A 170 -7.16 4.59 -15.39
N ARG A 171 -7.10 5.91 -15.21
CA ARG A 171 -6.80 6.88 -16.26
C ARG A 171 -5.70 7.84 -15.83
N THR A 172 -4.91 8.22 -16.80
CA THR A 172 -3.97 9.35 -16.72
C THR A 172 -4.46 10.48 -17.62
N GLU A 173 -3.80 11.63 -17.56
CA GLU A 173 -4.03 12.75 -18.48
C GLU A 173 -3.76 12.37 -19.96
N ARG A 174 -2.94 11.34 -20.18
CA ARG A 174 -2.58 10.83 -21.51
C ARG A 174 -3.52 9.76 -22.04
N GLY A 175 -4.36 9.17 -21.16
CA GLY A 175 -5.27 8.09 -21.53
C GLY A 175 -5.39 6.98 -20.49
N PRO A 176 -5.78 5.76 -20.89
CA PRO A 176 -5.84 4.62 -19.98
C PRO A 176 -4.46 4.31 -19.38
N TRP A 177 -4.46 3.88 -18.12
CA TRP A 177 -3.29 3.36 -17.43
C TRP A 177 -2.75 2.10 -18.13
N THR A 178 -1.44 1.95 -18.19
CA THR A 178 -0.79 0.80 -18.83
C THR A 178 0.22 0.14 -17.89
N PRO A 179 0.66 -1.11 -18.18
CA PRO A 179 1.75 -1.72 -17.42
C PRO A 179 3.07 -0.94 -17.46
N LEU A 180 3.31 -0.14 -18.52
CA LEU A 180 4.49 0.73 -18.58
C LEU A 180 4.35 1.97 -17.72
N ASP A 181 3.13 2.51 -17.59
CA ASP A 181 2.86 3.60 -16.63
C ASP A 181 3.09 3.11 -15.20
N ALA A 182 2.66 1.87 -14.86
CA ALA A 182 2.91 1.27 -13.55
C ALA A 182 4.41 1.14 -13.24
N VAL A 183 5.23 0.71 -14.22
CA VAL A 183 6.70 0.64 -14.07
C VAL A 183 7.30 2.03 -13.87
N ALA A 184 6.85 3.02 -14.64
CA ALA A 184 7.36 4.39 -14.55
C ALA A 184 7.02 5.00 -13.18
N GLU A 185 5.79 4.80 -12.69
CA GLU A 185 5.35 5.31 -11.40
C GLU A 185 6.02 4.55 -10.24
N HIS A 186 6.18 3.22 -10.35
CA HIS A 186 7.01 2.47 -9.40
C HIS A 186 8.42 3.06 -9.28
N GLY A 187 9.06 3.34 -10.41
CA GLY A 187 10.40 3.95 -10.43
C GLY A 187 10.45 5.31 -9.74
N ARG A 188 9.45 6.16 -9.98
CA ARG A 188 9.29 7.48 -9.34
C ARG A 188 9.08 7.34 -7.83
N GLU A 189 8.10 6.54 -7.42
CA GLU A 189 7.74 6.34 -6.02
C GLU A 189 8.86 5.65 -5.22
N ARG A 190 9.54 4.67 -5.85
CA ARG A 190 10.74 4.05 -5.27
C ARG A 190 11.84 5.08 -4.99
N ALA A 191 12.11 5.99 -5.92
CA ALA A 191 13.11 7.04 -5.72
C ALA A 191 12.74 7.96 -4.55
N ILE A 192 11.46 8.35 -4.44
CA ILE A 192 10.92 9.15 -3.34
C ILE A 192 11.06 8.42 -1.99
N LEU A 193 10.72 7.13 -1.94
CA LEU A 193 10.90 6.31 -0.74
C LEU A 193 12.35 6.24 -0.30
N LEU A 194 13.27 6.02 -1.25
CA LEU A 194 14.70 5.93 -0.97
C LEU A 194 15.25 7.26 -0.43
N ASP A 195 14.85 8.38 -1.02
CA ASP A 195 15.24 9.71 -0.56
C ASP A 195 14.74 10.00 0.87
N ALA A 196 13.46 9.70 1.13
CA ALA A 196 12.86 9.85 2.44
C ALA A 196 13.52 8.93 3.50
N LEU A 197 13.86 7.69 3.15
CA LEU A 197 14.54 6.75 4.05
C LEU A 197 15.99 7.14 4.32
N ALA A 198 16.68 7.75 3.36
CA ALA A 198 18.05 8.25 3.54
C ALA A 198 18.12 9.44 4.51
N GLY A 199 17.02 10.17 4.67
CA GLY A 199 16.93 11.28 5.63
C GLY A 199 17.04 10.80 7.06
N TYR A 200 17.90 11.48 7.85
CA TYR A 200 18.06 11.15 9.27
C TYR A 200 16.77 11.39 10.06
N HIS A 201 16.43 10.44 10.95
CA HIS A 201 15.30 10.55 11.87
C HIS A 201 15.64 9.86 13.20
N HIS A 202 15.31 10.50 14.32
CA HIS A 202 15.66 10.00 15.65
C HIS A 202 14.75 8.87 16.17
N GLY A 203 13.56 8.78 15.67
CA GLY A 203 12.57 7.80 16.14
C GLY A 203 12.35 6.65 15.16
N PRO A 204 11.39 5.79 15.46
CA PRO A 204 11.03 4.71 14.54
C PRO A 204 10.48 5.25 13.23
N THR A 205 10.77 4.54 12.15
CA THR A 205 10.25 4.82 10.82
C THR A 205 9.29 3.71 10.39
N VAL A 206 8.11 4.11 9.95
CA VAL A 206 7.06 3.23 9.40
C VAL A 206 6.88 3.54 7.93
N VAL A 207 6.99 2.54 7.07
CA VAL A 207 6.64 2.65 5.66
C VAL A 207 5.27 2.03 5.44
N ILE A 208 4.42 2.71 4.67
CA ILE A 208 3.12 2.21 4.25
C ILE A 208 3.09 2.22 2.72
N THR A 209 2.89 1.04 2.11
CA THR A 209 2.66 0.93 0.67
C THR A 209 1.45 0.08 0.39
N HIS A 210 0.81 0.26 -0.78
CA HIS A 210 -0.25 -0.68 -1.15
C HIS A 210 0.35 -1.96 -1.74
N HIS A 211 1.20 -1.86 -2.76
CA HIS A 211 1.86 -3.02 -3.33
C HIS A 211 2.95 -3.58 -2.39
N ALA A 212 3.12 -4.90 -2.43
CA ALA A 212 4.06 -5.59 -1.57
C ALA A 212 5.53 -5.24 -1.88
N PRO A 213 6.35 -4.95 -0.87
CA PRO A 213 7.79 -4.72 -1.06
C PRO A 213 8.61 -6.02 -1.10
N LEU A 214 7.95 -7.16 -1.04
CA LEU A 214 8.51 -8.52 -0.95
C LEU A 214 7.86 -9.40 -2.03
N ALA A 215 8.61 -9.80 -3.05
CA ALA A 215 8.06 -10.59 -4.15
C ALA A 215 7.53 -11.96 -3.72
N ASN A 216 8.10 -12.57 -2.68
CA ASN A 216 7.65 -13.87 -2.15
C ASN A 216 6.22 -13.82 -1.57
N CYS A 217 5.68 -12.65 -1.22
CA CYS A 217 4.28 -12.52 -0.81
C CYS A 217 3.31 -12.95 -1.92
N ALA A 218 3.69 -12.81 -3.20
CA ALA A 218 2.90 -13.26 -4.33
C ALA A 218 2.96 -14.78 -4.60
N ASP A 219 3.82 -15.53 -3.89
CA ASP A 219 3.88 -16.99 -4.00
C ASP A 219 2.56 -17.67 -3.54
N VAL A 220 1.71 -16.98 -2.80
CA VAL A 220 0.35 -17.45 -2.45
C VAL A 220 -0.52 -17.74 -3.68
N TYR A 221 -0.19 -17.14 -4.82
CA TYR A 221 -0.88 -17.36 -6.08
C TYR A 221 -0.34 -18.54 -6.90
N ARG A 222 0.82 -19.08 -6.52
CA ARG A 222 1.43 -20.22 -7.20
C ARG A 222 0.50 -21.45 -7.12
N GLY A 223 0.23 -22.05 -8.27
CA GLY A 223 -0.63 -23.24 -8.36
C GLY A 223 -2.14 -22.98 -8.19
N ARG A 224 -2.58 -21.72 -8.09
CA ARG A 224 -4.01 -21.38 -7.97
C ARG A 224 -4.72 -21.17 -9.31
N GLY A 225 -4.13 -21.64 -10.42
CA GLY A 225 -4.74 -21.50 -11.75
C GLY A 225 -4.67 -20.10 -12.34
N VAL A 226 -3.93 -19.18 -11.72
CA VAL A 226 -3.66 -17.86 -12.28
C VAL A 226 -2.58 -17.94 -13.36
N PRO A 227 -2.57 -17.04 -14.36
CA PRO A 227 -1.49 -16.97 -15.34
C PRO A 227 -0.13 -16.82 -14.66
N TRP A 228 0.92 -17.39 -15.26
CA TRP A 228 2.27 -17.40 -14.69
C TRP A 228 2.81 -15.99 -14.37
N TRP A 229 2.40 -15.00 -15.15
CA TRP A 229 2.84 -13.61 -14.99
C TRP A 229 2.09 -12.87 -13.86
N ALA A 230 0.91 -13.35 -13.47
CA ALA A 230 0.05 -12.63 -12.53
C ALA A 230 0.69 -12.35 -11.17
N PRO A 231 1.50 -13.24 -10.57
CA PRO A 231 2.16 -12.93 -9.31
C PRO A 231 3.06 -11.69 -9.35
N ALA A 232 3.69 -11.38 -10.49
CA ALA A 232 4.53 -10.18 -10.65
C ALA A 232 3.76 -8.86 -10.58
N PHE A 233 2.43 -8.92 -10.70
CA PHE A 233 1.54 -7.77 -10.54
C PHE A 233 1.44 -7.27 -9.09
N TYR A 234 1.68 -8.13 -8.11
CA TYR A 234 1.36 -7.84 -6.71
C TYR A 234 2.45 -7.09 -5.95
N GLY A 235 3.65 -6.97 -6.49
CA GLY A 235 4.71 -6.27 -5.77
C GLY A 235 6.08 -6.33 -6.44
N SER A 236 7.08 -5.93 -5.68
CA SER A 236 8.48 -5.84 -6.10
C SER A 236 9.41 -6.48 -5.06
N GLU A 237 10.71 -6.52 -5.32
CA GLU A 237 11.73 -6.98 -4.38
C GLU A 237 12.46 -5.77 -3.75
N LEU A 238 11.72 -4.74 -3.33
CA LEU A 238 12.31 -3.49 -2.85
C LEU A 238 12.93 -3.65 -1.45
N LEU A 239 12.18 -4.18 -0.49
CA LEU A 239 12.65 -4.26 0.90
C LEU A 239 13.93 -5.10 1.07
N PRO A 240 14.07 -6.28 0.48
CA PRO A 240 15.32 -7.03 0.56
C PRO A 240 16.52 -6.35 -0.10
N ALA A 241 16.26 -5.50 -1.10
CA ALA A 241 17.30 -4.76 -1.80
C ALA A 241 17.80 -3.51 -1.03
N LEU A 242 17.11 -3.10 0.04
CA LEU A 242 17.56 -1.97 0.85
C LEU A 242 18.79 -2.32 1.69
N PRO A 243 19.78 -1.43 1.78
CA PRO A 243 20.81 -1.49 2.81
C PRO A 243 20.18 -1.54 4.21
N GLU A 244 20.81 -2.26 5.14
CA GLU A 244 20.23 -2.48 6.48
C GLU A 244 19.96 -1.16 7.23
N GLU A 245 20.83 -0.17 7.07
CA GLU A 245 20.72 1.17 7.67
C GLU A 245 19.53 1.99 7.13
N MET A 246 19.05 1.68 5.92
CA MET A 246 17.90 2.32 5.31
C MET A 246 16.58 1.59 5.58
N ARG A 247 16.63 0.39 6.17
CA ARG A 247 15.41 -0.38 6.45
C ARG A 247 14.60 0.26 7.56
N PRO A 248 13.28 0.47 7.35
CA PRO A 248 12.39 0.98 8.40
C PRO A 248 12.19 -0.05 9.51
N ASP A 249 11.60 0.36 10.62
CA ASP A 249 11.24 -0.55 11.71
C ASP A 249 10.01 -1.38 11.38
N LEU A 250 9.04 -0.78 10.70
CA LEU A 250 7.80 -1.43 10.25
C LEU A 250 7.52 -1.09 8.78
N TRP A 251 7.06 -2.10 8.01
CA TRP A 251 6.50 -1.91 6.68
C TRP A 251 5.10 -2.51 6.61
N VAL A 252 4.09 -1.66 6.43
CA VAL A 252 2.68 -2.07 6.26
C VAL A 252 2.35 -2.08 4.78
N PHE A 253 1.72 -3.16 4.28
CA PHE A 253 1.34 -3.27 2.88
C PHE A 253 0.01 -4.01 2.71
N GLY A 254 -0.53 -4.00 1.48
CA GLY A 254 -1.78 -4.65 1.10
C GLY A 254 -1.68 -5.40 -0.23
N HIS A 255 -2.72 -5.33 -1.06
CA HIS A 255 -2.82 -5.80 -2.44
C HIS A 255 -2.79 -7.32 -2.64
N VAL A 256 -2.03 -8.06 -1.85
CA VAL A 256 -1.88 -9.53 -1.99
C VAL A 256 -3.05 -10.34 -1.41
N HIS A 257 -4.01 -9.71 -0.75
CA HIS A 257 -5.19 -10.35 -0.14
C HIS A 257 -4.86 -11.58 0.72
N ALA A 258 -3.71 -11.58 1.34
CA ALA A 258 -3.27 -12.61 2.28
C ALA A 258 -2.56 -11.95 3.45
N ALA A 259 -2.75 -12.50 4.65
CA ALA A 259 -2.08 -11.99 5.83
C ALA A 259 -0.62 -12.40 5.83
N PHE A 260 0.25 -11.43 6.12
CA PHE A 260 1.68 -11.62 6.30
C PHE A 260 2.16 -10.94 7.56
N ASP A 261 3.10 -11.57 8.23
CA ASP A 261 3.84 -11.03 9.37
C ASP A 261 5.23 -11.66 9.33
N VAL A 262 6.16 -10.99 8.68
CA VAL A 262 7.49 -11.54 8.37
C VAL A 262 8.59 -10.56 8.73
N GLN A 263 9.75 -11.10 9.13
CA GLN A 263 10.94 -10.31 9.42
C GLN A 263 11.86 -10.30 8.20
N CYS A 264 12.31 -9.11 7.78
CA CYS A 264 13.30 -8.92 6.71
C CYS A 264 14.40 -7.98 7.22
N GLY A 265 15.52 -8.54 7.70
CA GLY A 265 16.51 -7.79 8.46
C GLY A 265 15.89 -7.17 9.70
N ARG A 266 16.11 -5.87 9.94
CA ARG A 266 15.47 -5.16 11.06
C ARG A 266 13.99 -4.84 10.84
N THR A 267 13.48 -4.89 9.62
CA THR A 267 12.10 -4.53 9.29
C THR A 267 11.12 -5.67 9.57
N ARG A 268 10.08 -5.42 10.34
CA ARG A 268 8.88 -6.27 10.37
C ARG A 268 7.93 -5.83 9.25
N ALA A 269 7.62 -6.72 8.32
CA ALA A 269 6.73 -6.44 7.19
C ALA A 269 5.38 -7.12 7.39
N ILE A 270 4.29 -6.35 7.33
CA ILE A 270 2.95 -6.81 7.69
C ILE A 270 1.92 -6.46 6.62
N ALA A 271 1.11 -7.45 6.25
CA ALA A 271 -0.16 -7.25 5.56
C ALA A 271 -1.31 -7.80 6.43
N ASN A 272 -2.36 -7.00 6.61
CA ASN A 272 -3.55 -7.37 7.39
C ASN A 272 -4.83 -7.01 6.60
N PRO A 273 -5.06 -7.68 5.43
CA PRO A 273 -6.17 -7.38 4.55
C PRO A 273 -7.50 -7.85 5.14
N VAL A 274 -8.54 -7.04 5.00
CA VAL A 274 -9.93 -7.43 5.35
C VAL A 274 -10.46 -8.44 4.33
N GLU A 275 -10.09 -8.28 3.07
CA GLU A 275 -10.34 -9.27 2.02
C GLU A 275 -9.47 -10.52 2.23
N GLY A 276 -9.92 -11.69 1.76
CA GLY A 276 -9.13 -12.94 1.85
C GLY A 276 -9.36 -13.76 3.12
N GLY A 277 -10.18 -13.29 4.07
CA GLY A 277 -10.66 -14.08 5.23
C GLY A 277 -9.63 -14.33 6.34
N GLN A 278 -8.48 -13.65 6.33
CA GLN A 278 -7.42 -13.79 7.33
C GLN A 278 -7.21 -12.53 8.18
N PHE A 279 -8.14 -11.58 8.09
CA PHE A 279 -8.06 -10.33 8.84
C PHE A 279 -8.00 -10.54 10.35
N ASN A 280 -7.01 -9.93 10.99
CA ASN A 280 -6.90 -9.92 12.44
C ASN A 280 -7.21 -8.51 12.98
N PRO A 281 -8.42 -8.26 13.53
CA PRO A 281 -8.79 -6.95 14.06
C PRO A 281 -8.06 -6.58 15.36
N ARG A 282 -7.28 -7.51 15.92
CA ARG A 282 -6.47 -7.32 17.14
C ARG A 282 -4.98 -7.24 16.87
N LEU A 283 -4.58 -7.20 15.61
CA LEU A 283 -3.16 -7.06 15.26
C LEU A 283 -2.69 -5.65 15.57
N VAL A 284 -2.05 -5.48 16.70
CA VAL A 284 -1.43 -4.23 17.13
C VAL A 284 0.08 -4.43 17.19
N VAL A 285 0.82 -3.56 16.51
CA VAL A 285 2.29 -3.56 16.48
C VAL A 285 2.78 -2.48 17.42
N GLU A 286 3.62 -2.84 18.37
CA GLU A 286 4.27 -1.88 19.25
C GLU A 286 5.67 -1.54 18.75
N LEU A 287 5.97 -0.25 18.63
CA LEU A 287 7.29 0.27 18.34
C LEU A 287 7.78 1.07 19.55
N GLU A 288 9.02 0.82 19.93
CA GLU A 288 9.67 1.55 21.00
C GLU A 288 10.05 2.95 20.55
N LEU A 289 9.70 3.95 21.35
CA LEU A 289 10.12 5.33 21.12
C LEU A 289 11.45 5.56 21.83
N ASP A 290 12.40 6.17 21.16
CA ASP A 290 13.68 6.53 21.77
C ASP A 290 13.44 7.45 22.97
N ARG A 291 14.23 7.26 24.03
CA ARG A 291 14.25 8.21 25.13
C ARG A 291 14.76 9.54 24.60
N GLN A 292 13.99 10.60 24.78
CA GLN A 292 14.58 11.94 24.64
C GLN A 292 15.79 12.00 25.57
N PRO A 293 16.97 12.44 25.11
CA PRO A 293 18.05 12.77 26.01
C PRO A 293 17.53 13.82 27.01
N ASP A 294 17.71 13.55 28.29
CA ASP A 294 17.39 14.47 29.40
C ASP A 294 18.11 15.82 29.26
#